data_541b90d706c84cfdb72c961fcd62ea63
#
_entry.id   541b90d706c84cfdb72c961fcd62ea63
#
_cell.length_a   1.000
_cell.length_b   1.000
_cell.length_c   1.000
_cell.angle_alpha   90.00
_cell.angle_beta   90.00
_cell.angle_gamma   90.00
#
_symmetry.space_group_name_H-M   'P 1'
#
loop_
_entity.id
_entity.type
_entity.pdbx_description
1 polymer ?
#
loop_
_entity_poly.entity_id
_entity_poly.type
_entity_poly.pdbx_seq_one_letter_code
_entity_poly.pdbx_strand_id
1 'polypeptide(L)'
;TYTIFRDGWGVNISSRLRPILNMRPKYIHILSPSLWQLNADLHLVDWLEEMGYEVDFHTEEDLHVEGVELLKQYDVVLTGHHPEYISEEMMDYYHDYQMQGGRWLYLAANGFYWITVPHPDNPNIIEVRKGDNGTRAWTINPGEYCNAFDGKHGGLWRVRGRAMCKLLGVSFSSFGLTYSSYYRRAPDSELPECSWIMEGIGLDEPIGDFGLIGDGAAGLELDRYDLELGTPHR
;
A
#
# COMPACT_ATOMS: atom_id res chain seq x y z
N THR A 1 -3.59 2.62 13.46
CA THR A 1 -2.29 2.85 14.08
C THR A 1 -1.88 4.33 14.20
N TYR A 2 -2.81 5.27 14.11
CA TYR A 2 -2.59 6.69 14.45
C TYR A 2 -3.21 7.05 15.81
N THR A 3 -3.35 6.06 16.68
CA THR A 3 -3.84 6.25 18.03
C THR A 3 -2.72 6.84 18.89
N ILE A 4 -3.06 7.84 19.69
CA ILE A 4 -2.16 8.44 20.66
C ILE A 4 -2.74 8.36 22.06
N PHE A 5 -1.88 8.28 23.05
CA PHE A 5 -2.27 8.41 24.45
C PHE A 5 -2.63 9.87 24.78
N ARG A 6 -3.26 10.10 25.93
CA ARG A 6 -3.69 11.43 26.35
C ARG A 6 -2.53 12.43 26.53
N ASP A 7 -1.35 11.93 26.82
CA ASP A 7 -0.11 12.70 26.96
C ASP A 7 0.61 12.97 25.63
N GLY A 8 0.04 12.53 24.50
CA GLY A 8 0.57 12.74 23.15
C GLY A 8 1.48 11.63 22.64
N TRP A 9 1.75 10.60 23.43
CA TRP A 9 2.56 9.46 22.99
C TRP A 9 1.80 8.55 22.02
N GLY A 10 2.51 8.03 21.03
CA GLY A 10 1.96 7.10 20.07
C GLY A 10 1.70 5.72 20.66
N VAL A 11 0.60 5.09 20.28
CA VAL A 11 0.33 3.70 20.58
C VAL A 11 0.98 2.83 19.51
N ASN A 12 2.03 2.10 19.88
CA ASN A 12 2.80 1.29 18.95
C ASN A 12 2.22 -0.10 18.70
N ILE A 13 1.41 -0.60 19.62
CA ILE A 13 0.81 -1.94 19.56
C ILE A 13 -0.67 -1.82 19.24
N SER A 14 -1.14 -2.60 18.27
CA SER A 14 -2.53 -2.61 17.82
C SER A 14 -3.08 -4.03 17.81
N SER A 15 -4.36 -4.18 18.12
CA SER A 15 -5.06 -5.46 18.05
C SER A 15 -6.24 -5.38 17.08
N ARG A 16 -6.43 -6.43 16.27
CA ARG A 16 -7.61 -6.57 15.41
C ARG A 16 -8.88 -6.93 16.19
N LEU A 17 -8.76 -7.36 17.43
CA LEU A 17 -9.91 -7.71 18.28
C LEU A 17 -10.67 -6.49 18.82
N ARG A 18 -10.16 -5.28 18.58
CA ARG A 18 -10.88 -4.04 18.88
C ARG A 18 -11.95 -3.77 17.80
N PRO A 19 -13.00 -2.97 18.10
CA PRO A 19 -13.92 -2.49 17.08
C PRO A 19 -13.19 -1.70 16.00
N ILE A 20 -13.29 -2.13 14.74
CA ILE A 20 -12.66 -1.47 13.59
C ILE A 20 -13.74 -0.66 12.87
N LEU A 21 -13.93 0.58 13.26
CA LEU A 21 -15.05 1.43 12.82
C LEU A 21 -14.98 1.79 11.35
N ASN A 22 -13.81 1.80 10.74
CA ASN A 22 -13.60 2.11 9.32
C ASN A 22 -13.93 0.92 8.38
N MET A 23 -14.18 -0.27 8.90
CA MET A 23 -14.70 -1.39 8.11
C MET A 23 -16.24 -1.41 8.00
N ARG A 24 -16.93 -0.41 8.55
CA ARG A 24 -18.38 -0.30 8.42
C ARG A 24 -18.77 0.13 6.99
N PRO A 25 -19.94 -0.30 6.49
CA PRO A 25 -20.42 0.12 5.17
C PRO A 25 -20.48 1.65 5.02
N LYS A 26 -20.11 2.13 3.84
CA LYS A 26 -20.13 3.55 3.46
C LYS A 26 -19.26 4.45 4.36
N TYR A 27 -18.21 3.89 4.96
CA TYR A 27 -17.28 4.69 5.74
C TYR A 27 -16.53 5.68 4.84
N ILE A 28 -16.58 6.95 5.22
CA ILE A 28 -15.84 8.05 4.61
C ILE A 28 -14.79 8.52 5.63
N HIS A 29 -13.56 8.62 5.19
CA HIS A 29 -12.46 9.09 6.02
C HIS A 29 -12.54 10.61 6.22
N ILE A 30 -12.16 11.10 7.40
CA ILE A 30 -12.22 12.55 7.73
C ILE A 30 -11.30 13.42 6.87
N LEU A 31 -10.27 12.84 6.27
CA LEU A 31 -9.30 13.53 5.40
C LEU A 31 -9.59 13.34 3.91
N SER A 32 -10.63 12.58 3.57
CA SER A 32 -11.01 12.33 2.19
C SER A 32 -12.52 12.35 2.06
N PRO A 33 -13.07 13.04 1.06
CA PRO A 33 -14.50 13.03 0.81
C PRO A 33 -15.00 11.70 0.19
N SER A 34 -14.14 10.69 0.05
CA SER A 34 -14.44 9.40 -0.59
C SER A 34 -14.58 8.24 0.38
N LEU A 35 -15.06 7.13 -0.15
CA LEU A 35 -14.91 5.83 0.49
C LEU A 35 -13.43 5.52 0.69
N TRP A 36 -13.12 4.77 1.73
CA TRP A 36 -11.75 4.54 2.14
C TRP A 36 -11.53 3.09 2.58
N GLN A 37 -10.31 2.60 2.39
CA GLN A 37 -9.89 1.23 2.76
C GLN A 37 -10.85 0.17 2.17
N LEU A 38 -11.32 -0.81 2.95
CA LEU A 38 -12.19 -1.88 2.48
C LEU A 38 -13.34 -1.39 1.59
N ASN A 39 -13.97 -0.27 1.92
CA ASN A 39 -15.07 0.24 1.09
C ASN A 39 -14.60 0.76 -0.26
N ALA A 40 -13.36 1.19 -0.39
CA ALA A 40 -12.77 1.56 -1.67
C ALA A 40 -12.29 0.30 -2.43
N ASP A 41 -11.75 -0.69 -1.74
CA ASP A 41 -11.39 -1.99 -2.36
C ASP A 41 -12.61 -2.66 -3.01
N LEU A 42 -13.80 -2.49 -2.42
CA LEU A 42 -15.04 -3.04 -2.99
C LEU A 42 -15.39 -2.48 -4.38
N HIS A 43 -14.87 -1.32 -4.77
CA HIS A 43 -15.03 -0.84 -6.15
C HIS A 43 -14.24 -1.70 -7.15
N LEU A 44 -13.05 -2.13 -6.75
CA LEU A 44 -12.25 -3.04 -7.57
C LEU A 44 -12.92 -4.41 -7.67
N VAL A 45 -13.46 -4.90 -6.56
CA VAL A 45 -14.20 -6.17 -6.51
C VAL A 45 -15.41 -6.13 -7.44
N ASP A 46 -16.24 -5.09 -7.31
CA ASP A 46 -17.43 -4.89 -8.14
C ASP A 46 -17.08 -4.85 -9.64
N TRP A 47 -16.01 -4.14 -9.98
CA TRP A 47 -15.51 -4.10 -11.35
C TRP A 47 -15.05 -5.47 -11.87
N LEU A 48 -14.31 -6.23 -11.05
CA LEU A 48 -13.83 -7.57 -11.42
C LEU A 48 -15.00 -8.53 -11.64
N GLU A 49 -16.00 -8.50 -10.76
CA GLU A 49 -17.22 -9.30 -10.90
C GLU A 49 -18.00 -8.93 -12.17
N GLU A 50 -18.20 -7.62 -12.43
CA GLU A 50 -18.89 -7.14 -13.63
C GLU A 50 -18.16 -7.53 -14.93
N MET A 51 -16.84 -7.56 -14.90
CA MET A 51 -16.02 -8.03 -16.02
C MET A 51 -15.96 -9.56 -16.15
N GLY A 52 -16.53 -10.30 -15.20
CA GLY A 52 -16.63 -11.76 -15.23
C GLY A 52 -15.36 -12.49 -14.83
N TYR A 53 -14.48 -11.85 -14.08
CA TYR A 53 -13.31 -12.53 -13.52
C TYR A 53 -13.68 -13.36 -12.29
N GLU A 54 -13.11 -14.55 -12.20
CA GLU A 54 -13.14 -15.34 -10.97
C GLU A 54 -12.04 -14.84 -10.03
N VAL A 55 -12.42 -14.48 -8.81
CA VAL A 55 -11.49 -13.91 -7.83
C VAL A 55 -11.66 -14.56 -6.47
N ASP A 56 -10.53 -14.81 -5.82
CA ASP A 56 -10.46 -15.18 -4.41
C ASP A 56 -9.91 -14.03 -3.59
N PHE A 57 -10.27 -13.98 -2.32
CA PHE A 57 -9.85 -12.91 -1.40
C PHE A 57 -9.05 -13.50 -0.25
N HIS A 58 -7.89 -12.92 -0.02
CA HIS A 58 -7.03 -13.26 1.10
C HIS A 58 -6.70 -12.02 1.92
N THR A 59 -6.46 -12.23 3.18
CA THR A 59 -5.96 -11.18 4.06
C THR A 59 -4.44 -11.14 4.04
N GLU A 60 -3.87 -10.03 4.46
CA GLU A 60 -2.42 -9.92 4.68
C GLU A 60 -1.92 -10.94 5.72
N GLU A 61 -2.78 -11.33 6.67
CA GLU A 61 -2.45 -12.38 7.64
C GLU A 61 -2.35 -13.75 6.97
N ASP A 62 -3.25 -14.07 6.04
CA ASP A 62 -3.17 -15.31 5.28
C ASP A 62 -1.84 -15.36 4.52
N LEU A 63 -1.47 -14.27 3.84
CA LEU A 63 -0.18 -14.18 3.17
C LEU A 63 0.99 -14.32 4.15
N HIS A 64 0.95 -13.68 5.32
CA HIS A 64 2.00 -13.78 6.31
C HIS A 64 2.19 -15.22 6.81
N VAL A 65 1.10 -15.97 6.97
CA VAL A 65 1.11 -17.35 7.48
C VAL A 65 1.44 -18.38 6.40
N GLU A 66 0.82 -18.26 5.23
CA GLU A 66 0.92 -19.27 4.16
C GLU A 66 2.10 -19.01 3.22
N GLY A 67 2.61 -17.79 3.21
CA GLY A 67 3.82 -17.44 2.47
C GLY A 67 3.62 -17.36 0.95
N VAL A 68 4.73 -17.47 0.23
CA VAL A 68 4.76 -17.36 -1.23
C VAL A 68 3.89 -18.41 -1.93
N GLU A 69 3.64 -19.54 -1.30
CA GLU A 69 2.82 -20.61 -1.87
C GLU A 69 1.35 -20.19 -2.02
N LEU A 70 0.86 -19.26 -1.20
CA LEU A 70 -0.43 -18.65 -1.39
C LEU A 70 -0.50 -17.90 -2.72
N LEU A 71 0.49 -17.04 -2.99
CA LEU A 71 0.53 -16.24 -4.22
C LEU A 71 0.63 -17.08 -5.49
N LYS A 72 1.35 -18.20 -5.42
CA LYS A 72 1.57 -19.10 -6.58
C LYS A 72 0.31 -19.83 -7.05
N GLN A 73 -0.76 -19.79 -6.29
CA GLN A 73 -2.02 -20.42 -6.67
C GLN A 73 -2.76 -19.62 -7.75
N TYR A 74 -2.34 -18.38 -7.99
CA TYR A 74 -3.05 -17.43 -8.86
C TYR A 74 -2.23 -17.05 -10.08
N ASP A 75 -2.90 -16.87 -11.20
CA ASP A 75 -2.30 -16.36 -12.43
C ASP A 75 -1.88 -14.90 -12.30
N VAL A 76 -2.65 -14.12 -11.54
CA VAL A 76 -2.40 -12.70 -11.23
C VAL A 76 -2.80 -12.41 -9.80
N VAL A 77 -1.96 -11.68 -9.10
CA VAL A 77 -2.23 -11.16 -7.75
C VAL A 77 -2.46 -9.66 -7.80
N LEU A 78 -3.48 -9.17 -7.11
CA LEU A 78 -3.76 -7.73 -6.99
C LEU A 78 -3.62 -7.30 -5.53
N THR A 79 -3.04 -6.13 -5.30
CA THR A 79 -3.12 -5.50 -3.97
C THR A 79 -4.43 -4.75 -3.83
N GLY A 80 -4.86 -4.51 -2.58
CA GLY A 80 -5.86 -3.50 -2.29
C GLY A 80 -5.35 -2.09 -2.63
N HIS A 81 -6.23 -1.10 -2.56
CA HIS A 81 -5.91 0.27 -2.95
C HIS A 81 -4.96 0.99 -1.96
N HIS A 82 -4.69 0.43 -0.78
CA HIS A 82 -3.84 1.10 0.23
C HIS A 82 -3.09 0.11 1.15
N PRO A 83 -2.18 -0.71 0.62
CA PRO A 83 -1.39 -1.69 1.40
C PRO A 83 -0.20 -1.00 2.11
N GLU A 84 -0.47 -0.05 3.00
CA GLU A 84 0.52 0.82 3.64
C GLU A 84 1.41 0.07 4.65
N TYR A 85 0.89 -1.01 5.25
CA TYR A 85 1.48 -1.73 6.36
C TYR A 85 1.85 -3.15 5.93
N ILE A 86 3.12 -3.51 6.02
CA ILE A 86 3.60 -4.81 5.57
C ILE A 86 4.67 -5.37 6.52
N SER A 87 4.68 -6.69 6.72
CA SER A 87 5.76 -7.37 7.44
C SER A 87 6.97 -7.64 6.55
N GLU A 88 8.10 -7.99 7.17
CA GLU A 88 9.32 -8.35 6.46
C GLU A 88 9.10 -9.59 5.59
N GLU A 89 8.45 -10.59 6.15
CA GLU A 89 8.14 -11.86 5.49
C GLU A 89 7.25 -11.65 4.26
N MET A 90 6.19 -10.87 4.39
CA MET A 90 5.29 -10.58 3.25
C MET A 90 6.04 -9.86 2.12
N MET A 91 6.93 -8.92 2.46
CA MET A 91 7.75 -8.24 1.46
C MET A 91 8.68 -9.22 0.73
N ASP A 92 9.24 -10.19 1.46
CA ASP A 92 10.06 -11.28 0.88
C ASP A 92 9.21 -12.18 -0.02
N TYR A 93 7.98 -12.52 0.38
CA TYR A 93 7.09 -13.36 -0.43
C TYR A 93 6.69 -12.70 -1.75
N TYR A 94 6.39 -11.40 -1.77
CA TYR A 94 6.15 -10.66 -3.01
C TYR A 94 7.40 -10.62 -3.90
N HIS A 95 8.56 -10.39 -3.31
CA HIS A 95 9.82 -10.41 -4.04
C HIS A 95 10.09 -11.79 -4.66
N ASP A 96 9.97 -12.85 -3.87
CA ASP A 96 10.22 -14.23 -4.33
C ASP A 96 9.21 -14.66 -5.39
N TYR A 97 7.94 -14.28 -5.24
CA TYR A 97 6.91 -14.50 -6.24
C TYR A 97 7.27 -13.82 -7.58
N GLN A 98 7.67 -12.55 -7.52
CA GLN A 98 8.10 -11.81 -8.70
C GLN A 98 9.33 -12.43 -9.37
N MET A 99 10.34 -12.82 -8.59
CA MET A 99 11.56 -13.45 -9.11
C MET A 99 11.32 -14.82 -9.74
N GLN A 100 10.25 -15.50 -9.38
CA GLN A 100 9.81 -16.77 -9.96
C GLN A 100 8.88 -16.57 -11.17
N GLY A 101 8.69 -15.35 -11.66
CA GLY A 101 7.85 -15.03 -12.81
C GLY A 101 6.38 -14.80 -12.49
N GLY A 102 6.05 -14.67 -11.23
CA GLY A 102 4.71 -14.30 -10.77
C GLY A 102 4.28 -12.94 -11.30
N ARG A 103 3.00 -12.79 -11.57
CA ARG A 103 2.39 -11.55 -12.09
C ARG A 103 1.56 -10.91 -11.01
N TRP A 104 1.82 -9.64 -10.74
CA TRP A 104 1.02 -8.91 -9.77
C TRP A 104 0.85 -7.45 -10.16
N LEU A 105 -0.25 -6.86 -9.71
CA LEU A 105 -0.62 -5.49 -9.94
C LEU A 105 -0.65 -4.76 -8.59
N TYR A 106 0.19 -3.76 -8.47
CA TYR A 106 0.14 -2.79 -7.39
C TYR A 106 -0.79 -1.64 -7.80
N LEU A 107 -2.02 -1.64 -7.30
CA LEU A 107 -3.08 -0.70 -7.67
C LEU A 107 -3.32 0.35 -6.57
N ALA A 108 -2.25 0.92 -6.04
CA ALA A 108 -2.29 1.73 -4.86
C ALA A 108 -1.33 2.93 -4.92
N ALA A 109 -1.35 3.71 -3.85
CA ALA A 109 -0.27 4.62 -3.49
C ALA A 109 0.11 4.43 -2.03
N ASN A 110 1.32 4.86 -1.66
CA ASN A 110 1.87 4.73 -0.31
C ASN A 110 1.90 3.28 0.20
N GLY A 111 2.05 2.32 -0.71
CA GLY A 111 2.14 0.90 -0.36
C GLY A 111 3.48 0.53 0.25
N PHE A 112 3.46 -0.50 1.10
CA PHE A 112 4.64 -1.09 1.74
C PHE A 112 5.52 -0.06 2.46
N TYR A 113 4.88 0.89 3.13
CA TYR A 113 5.54 2.07 3.69
C TYR A 113 6.05 1.85 5.10
N TRP A 114 5.15 1.38 6.01
CA TRP A 114 5.47 1.17 7.41
C TRP A 114 5.89 -0.26 7.70
N ILE A 115 6.97 -0.38 8.48
CA ILE A 115 7.38 -1.66 9.07
C ILE A 115 6.31 -2.12 10.05
N THR A 116 5.74 -3.30 9.79
CA THR A 116 4.77 -3.94 10.65
C THR A 116 5.37 -5.25 11.16
N VAL A 117 5.36 -5.43 12.48
CA VAL A 117 5.88 -6.65 13.10
C VAL A 117 4.74 -7.38 13.79
N PRO A 118 4.33 -8.54 13.28
CA PRO A 118 3.37 -9.40 13.96
C PRO A 118 3.93 -9.89 15.31
N HIS A 119 3.05 -10.06 16.29
CA HIS A 119 3.45 -10.63 17.56
C HIS A 119 3.76 -12.12 17.39
N PRO A 120 4.90 -12.64 17.89
CA PRO A 120 5.33 -14.01 17.61
C PRO A 120 4.36 -15.10 18.09
N ASP A 121 3.64 -14.84 19.17
CA ASP A 121 2.74 -15.83 19.80
C ASP A 121 1.25 -15.44 19.72
N ASN A 122 0.91 -14.30 19.12
CA ASN A 122 -0.48 -13.83 19.07
C ASN A 122 -0.80 -13.14 17.73
N PRO A 123 -1.41 -13.85 16.79
CA PRO A 123 -1.68 -13.33 15.45
C PRO A 123 -2.67 -12.14 15.44
N ASN A 124 -3.31 -11.84 16.56
CA ASN A 124 -4.22 -10.71 16.65
C ASN A 124 -3.53 -9.38 16.95
N ILE A 125 -2.21 -9.38 17.14
CA ILE A 125 -1.46 -8.22 17.61
C ILE A 125 -0.33 -7.91 16.62
N ILE A 126 -0.20 -6.63 16.30
CA ILE A 126 0.91 -6.09 15.49
C ILE A 126 1.57 -4.92 16.22
N GLU A 127 2.83 -4.71 15.95
CA GLU A 127 3.60 -3.54 16.35
C GLU A 127 3.95 -2.69 15.14
N VAL A 128 3.72 -1.37 15.24
CA VAL A 128 4.14 -0.38 14.24
C VAL A 128 4.66 0.85 14.97
N ARG A 129 5.94 1.15 14.83
CA ARG A 129 6.55 2.33 15.44
C ARG A 129 6.72 3.44 14.42
N LYS A 130 5.88 4.46 14.53
CA LYS A 130 5.87 5.61 13.64
C LYS A 130 6.75 6.76 14.16
N GLY A 131 7.84 6.44 14.78
CA GLY A 131 8.75 7.42 15.34
C GLY A 131 9.34 8.38 14.32
N ASP A 132 10.43 9.00 14.66
CA ASP A 132 11.03 10.17 14.05
C ASP A 132 11.65 9.90 12.65
N ASN A 133 10.85 9.42 11.72
CA ASN A 133 11.27 9.04 10.37
C ASN A 133 10.87 10.08 9.30
N GLY A 134 10.61 11.30 9.70
CA GLY A 134 10.33 12.40 8.78
C GLY A 134 8.92 12.46 8.21
N THR A 135 8.02 11.59 8.68
CA THR A 135 6.60 11.64 8.34
C THR A 135 5.81 11.75 9.63
N ARG A 136 4.71 12.43 9.65
CA ARG A 136 3.68 12.63 10.71
C ARG A 136 3.77 11.69 11.91
N ALA A 137 4.97 11.44 12.32
CA ALA A 137 5.26 10.64 13.47
C ALA A 137 4.93 11.46 14.71
N TRP A 138 4.39 10.81 15.70
CA TRP A 138 4.40 11.37 17.03
C TRP A 138 5.82 11.31 17.61
N THR A 139 6.10 12.19 18.54
CA THR A 139 7.36 12.17 19.29
C THR A 139 7.48 10.85 20.05
N ILE A 140 8.63 10.20 19.93
CA ILE A 140 8.99 9.03 20.73
C ILE A 140 10.32 9.28 21.44
N ASN A 141 10.55 8.63 22.56
CA ASN A 141 11.83 8.73 23.25
C ASN A 141 12.95 8.05 22.47
N PRO A 142 14.17 8.59 22.50
CA PRO A 142 15.36 7.85 22.07
C PRO A 142 15.40 6.48 22.76
N GLY A 143 15.63 5.42 21.99
CA GLY A 143 15.58 4.05 22.48
C GLY A 143 14.28 3.31 22.21
N GLU A 144 13.18 4.02 21.91
CA GLU A 144 11.92 3.42 21.48
C GLU A 144 11.79 3.30 19.96
N TYR A 145 12.87 3.54 19.23
CA TYR A 145 12.91 3.37 17.77
C TYR A 145 12.90 1.90 17.33
N CYS A 146 13.31 1.00 18.20
CA CYS A 146 13.33 -0.42 17.89
C CYS A 146 12.01 -1.09 18.28
N ASN A 147 11.54 -1.98 17.41
CA ASN A 147 10.38 -2.80 17.71
C ASN A 147 10.68 -3.77 18.86
N ALA A 148 9.73 -3.96 19.73
CA ALA A 148 9.84 -4.89 20.85
C ALA A 148 9.74 -6.35 20.38
N PHE A 149 9.00 -6.62 19.31
CA PHE A 149 8.74 -7.99 18.86
C PHE A 149 9.87 -8.58 18.01
N ASP A 150 10.64 -7.77 17.29
CA ASP A 150 11.77 -8.27 16.48
C ASP A 150 13.13 -7.68 16.87
N GLY A 151 13.15 -6.71 17.77
CA GLY A 151 14.37 -6.03 18.23
C GLY A 151 15.05 -5.15 17.18
N LYS A 152 14.47 -5.02 15.97
CA LYS A 152 15.02 -4.25 14.86
C LYS A 152 14.46 -2.82 14.85
N HIS A 153 15.12 -1.94 14.10
CA HIS A 153 14.65 -0.57 13.93
C HIS A 153 13.26 -0.51 13.29
N GLY A 154 12.33 0.21 13.92
CA GLY A 154 10.98 0.44 13.39
C GLY A 154 10.91 1.57 12.37
N GLY A 155 9.72 2.06 12.09
CA GLY A 155 9.50 3.16 11.16
C GLY A 155 9.31 2.72 9.72
N LEU A 156 9.98 3.37 8.79
CA LEU A 156 9.83 3.13 7.37
C LEU A 156 10.78 2.03 6.87
N TRP A 157 10.35 1.25 5.89
CA TRP A 157 11.18 0.22 5.27
C TRP A 157 12.49 0.74 4.68
N ARG A 158 12.52 1.97 4.18
CA ARG A 158 13.75 2.60 3.69
C ARG A 158 14.83 2.72 4.76
N VAL A 159 14.45 2.84 6.03
CA VAL A 159 15.42 2.90 7.16
C VAL A 159 16.15 1.57 7.35
N ARG A 160 15.49 0.47 7.01
CA ARG A 160 16.12 -0.87 6.96
C ARG A 160 16.80 -1.16 5.60
N GLY A 161 16.98 -0.14 4.73
CA GLY A 161 17.56 -0.31 3.40
C GLY A 161 16.64 -0.99 2.38
N ARG A 162 15.38 -1.20 2.72
CA ARG A 162 14.35 -1.86 1.90
C ARG A 162 13.32 -0.84 1.43
N ALA A 163 13.76 0.18 0.69
CA ALA A 163 12.84 1.14 0.10
C ALA A 163 11.84 0.43 -0.83
N MET A 164 10.56 0.77 -0.70
CA MET A 164 9.47 0.11 -1.44
C MET A 164 9.65 0.18 -2.96
N CYS A 165 10.24 1.26 -3.48
CA CYS A 165 10.48 1.41 -4.92
C CYS A 165 11.38 0.33 -5.52
N LYS A 166 12.19 -0.36 -4.72
CA LYS A 166 13.01 -1.49 -5.18
C LYS A 166 12.16 -2.68 -5.60
N LEU A 167 10.97 -2.83 -5.03
CA LEU A 167 10.04 -3.91 -5.32
C LEU A 167 8.86 -3.42 -6.18
N LEU A 168 8.24 -2.30 -5.79
CA LEU A 168 7.07 -1.74 -6.46
C LEU A 168 7.41 -0.94 -7.73
N GLY A 169 8.67 -0.51 -7.89
CA GLY A 169 9.08 0.42 -8.94
C GLY A 169 8.77 1.89 -8.62
N VAL A 170 7.90 2.15 -7.68
CA VAL A 170 7.48 3.49 -7.25
C VAL A 170 7.48 3.60 -5.74
N SER A 171 7.48 4.82 -5.22
CA SER A 171 7.35 5.09 -3.78
C SER A 171 6.58 6.37 -3.52
N PHE A 172 6.00 6.46 -2.35
CA PHE A 172 5.25 7.62 -1.89
C PHE A 172 6.02 8.93 -2.08
N SER A 173 5.36 9.91 -2.69
CA SER A 173 5.97 11.21 -2.98
C SER A 173 5.17 12.39 -2.48
N SER A 174 3.85 12.33 -2.51
CA SER A 174 3.03 13.50 -2.21
C SER A 174 1.66 13.12 -1.65
N PHE A 175 1.06 14.08 -0.96
CA PHE A 175 -0.21 13.96 -0.30
C PHE A 175 -1.09 15.18 -0.65
N GLY A 176 -2.21 14.94 -1.32
CA GLY A 176 -3.09 15.97 -1.86
C GLY A 176 -4.31 16.29 -1.01
N LEU A 177 -4.54 15.59 0.11
CA LEU A 177 -5.74 15.72 0.94
C LEU A 177 -7.05 15.55 0.14
N THR A 178 -7.76 16.65 -0.13
CA THR A 178 -9.03 16.67 -0.85
C THR A 178 -8.90 16.93 -2.35
N TYR A 179 -7.67 17.11 -2.82
CA TYR A 179 -7.38 17.36 -4.23
C TYR A 179 -7.02 16.08 -4.95
N SER A 180 -7.54 15.91 -6.15
CA SER A 180 -7.19 14.86 -7.08
C SER A 180 -7.06 15.43 -8.50
N SER A 181 -6.55 14.64 -9.41
CA SER A 181 -6.37 14.99 -10.81
C SER A 181 -6.55 13.74 -11.68
N TYR A 182 -6.30 13.87 -12.95
CA TYR A 182 -6.23 12.76 -13.89
C TYR A 182 -4.78 12.43 -14.23
N TYR A 183 -4.55 11.24 -14.77
CA TYR A 183 -3.26 10.86 -15.32
C TYR A 183 -3.13 11.29 -16.79
N ARG A 184 -1.89 11.40 -17.25
CA ARG A 184 -1.54 11.52 -18.66
C ARG A 184 -0.50 10.48 -19.02
N ARG A 185 -0.54 10.04 -20.26
CA ARG A 185 0.50 9.16 -20.79
C ARG A 185 1.84 9.90 -20.78
N ALA A 186 2.88 9.22 -20.31
CA ALA A 186 4.26 9.68 -20.46
C ALA A 186 4.78 9.35 -21.87
N PRO A 187 5.79 10.07 -22.39
CA PRO A 187 6.31 9.81 -23.73
C PRO A 187 6.80 8.38 -23.96
N ASP A 188 7.35 7.75 -22.92
CA ASP A 188 7.84 6.37 -22.98
C ASP A 188 6.72 5.32 -23.03
N SER A 189 5.46 5.72 -22.85
CA SER A 189 4.30 4.84 -23.02
C SER A 189 4.09 4.39 -24.47
N GLU A 190 4.79 5.01 -25.42
CA GLU A 190 4.77 4.61 -26.83
C GLU A 190 5.84 3.57 -27.19
N LEU A 191 6.75 3.25 -26.27
CA LEU A 191 7.74 2.22 -26.49
C LEU A 191 7.07 0.85 -26.74
N PRO A 192 7.61 0.05 -27.66
CA PRO A 192 7.00 -1.25 -28.03
C PRO A 192 6.75 -2.18 -26.83
N GLU A 193 7.58 -2.06 -25.80
CA GLU A 193 7.53 -2.90 -24.61
C GLU A 193 6.30 -2.63 -23.72
N CYS A 194 5.74 -1.43 -23.79
CA CYS A 194 4.65 -1.00 -22.91
C CYS A 194 3.46 -0.36 -23.67
N SER A 195 3.57 -0.11 -24.97
CA SER A 195 2.49 0.53 -25.75
C SER A 195 1.17 -0.24 -25.70
N TRP A 196 1.23 -1.57 -25.58
CA TRP A 196 0.06 -2.45 -25.45
C TRP A 196 -0.79 -2.15 -24.21
N ILE A 197 -0.17 -1.64 -23.11
CA ILE A 197 -0.88 -1.26 -21.88
C ILE A 197 -1.82 -0.08 -22.14
N MET A 198 -1.45 0.76 -23.09
CA MET A 198 -2.17 1.99 -23.42
C MET A 198 -3.02 1.86 -24.71
N GLU A 199 -3.25 0.63 -25.16
CA GLU A 199 -4.06 0.40 -26.37
C GLU A 199 -5.47 0.96 -26.17
N GLY A 200 -5.92 1.75 -27.16
CA GLY A 200 -7.23 2.42 -27.11
C GLY A 200 -7.24 3.76 -26.37
N ILE A 201 -6.15 4.19 -25.76
CA ILE A 201 -6.04 5.48 -25.09
C ILE A 201 -5.18 6.43 -25.92
N GLY A 202 -5.72 7.59 -26.30
CA GLY A 202 -5.01 8.63 -27.05
C GLY A 202 -3.84 9.24 -26.25
N LEU A 203 -2.83 9.77 -26.97
CA LEU A 203 -1.65 10.38 -26.33
C LEU A 203 -1.98 11.55 -25.40
N ASP A 204 -2.92 12.39 -25.85
CA ASP A 204 -3.34 13.58 -25.12
C ASP A 204 -4.61 13.34 -24.27
N GLU A 205 -5.12 12.12 -24.30
CA GLU A 205 -6.35 11.77 -23.58
C GLU A 205 -6.09 11.71 -22.09
N PRO A 206 -6.90 12.41 -21.25
CA PRO A 206 -6.83 12.28 -19.81
C PRO A 206 -7.30 10.88 -19.38
N ILE A 207 -6.61 10.29 -18.44
CA ILE A 207 -6.98 8.99 -17.86
C ILE A 207 -7.54 9.24 -16.47
N GLY A 208 -8.81 8.88 -16.26
CA GLY A 208 -9.50 9.07 -14.99
C GLY A 208 -9.80 10.53 -14.66
N ASP A 209 -10.22 11.32 -15.63
CA ASP A 209 -10.65 12.71 -15.48
C ASP A 209 -12.11 12.85 -15.02
N PHE A 210 -12.74 11.76 -14.71
CA PHE A 210 -14.06 11.70 -14.08
C PHE A 210 -13.88 11.16 -12.67
N GLY A 211 -14.57 11.74 -11.74
CA GLY A 211 -14.50 11.28 -10.36
C GLY A 211 -15.71 11.74 -9.59
N LEU A 212 -16.19 10.89 -8.70
CA LEU A 212 -17.19 11.28 -7.71
C LEU A 212 -16.58 12.27 -6.69
N ILE A 213 -15.24 12.40 -6.70
CA ILE A 213 -14.51 13.12 -5.68
C ILE A 213 -13.28 13.76 -6.28
N GLY A 214 -13.22 15.09 -6.16
CA GLY A 214 -12.16 15.88 -6.77
C GLY A 214 -12.26 15.90 -8.31
N ASP A 215 -11.13 16.11 -8.95
CA ASP A 215 -11.04 16.34 -10.39
C ASP A 215 -10.52 15.11 -11.16
N GLY A 216 -10.44 13.95 -10.52
CA GLY A 216 -10.00 12.74 -11.19
C GLY A 216 -9.47 11.63 -10.27
N ALA A 217 -8.99 10.56 -10.90
CA ALA A 217 -8.60 9.31 -10.23
C ALA A 217 -7.26 9.37 -9.49
N ALA A 218 -6.38 10.33 -9.81
CA ALA A 218 -5.08 10.48 -9.16
C ALA A 218 -5.19 11.41 -7.96
N GLY A 219 -5.27 10.87 -6.76
CA GLY A 219 -5.47 11.74 -5.61
C GLY A 219 -5.26 11.08 -4.27
N LEU A 220 -5.41 11.88 -3.23
CA LEU A 220 -5.04 11.75 -1.85
C LEU A 220 -3.55 11.49 -1.66
N GLU A 221 -3.05 10.34 -2.05
CA GLU A 221 -1.63 9.98 -2.01
C GLU A 221 -1.17 9.59 -3.42
N LEU A 222 0.07 9.96 -3.74
CA LEU A 222 0.67 9.71 -5.04
C LEU A 222 2.07 9.12 -4.87
N ASP A 223 2.35 8.14 -5.69
CA ASP A 223 3.67 7.54 -5.82
C ASP A 223 4.40 8.07 -7.06
N ARG A 224 5.72 7.99 -7.02
CA ARG A 224 6.59 8.24 -8.17
C ARG A 224 7.77 7.26 -8.19
N TYR A 225 8.39 7.11 -9.34
CA TYR A 225 9.70 6.45 -9.38
C TYR A 225 10.75 7.28 -8.61
N ASP A 226 11.70 6.61 -8.00
CA ASP A 226 12.76 7.25 -7.21
C ASP A 226 14.10 6.53 -7.43
N LEU A 227 14.90 7.06 -8.34
CA LEU A 227 16.18 6.48 -8.72
C LEU A 227 17.21 6.52 -7.59
N GLU A 228 17.12 7.52 -6.71
CA GLU A 228 18.05 7.66 -5.58
C GLU A 228 17.77 6.59 -4.51
N LEU A 229 16.52 6.21 -4.33
CA LEU A 229 16.12 5.13 -3.43
C LEU A 229 16.18 3.74 -4.08
N GLY A 230 16.45 3.66 -5.37
CA GLY A 230 16.72 2.42 -6.07
C GLY A 230 15.54 1.83 -6.84
N THR A 231 14.69 2.67 -7.43
CA THR A 231 13.77 2.20 -8.49
C THR A 231 14.59 1.50 -9.57
N PRO A 232 14.25 0.24 -9.94
CA PRO A 232 14.99 -0.47 -10.97
C PRO A 232 14.98 0.28 -12.30
N HIS A 233 16.14 0.37 -12.92
CA HIS A 233 16.24 0.81 -14.30
C HIS A 233 15.76 -0.29 -15.25
N ARG A 234 15.12 0.11 -16.33
CA ARG A 234 14.81 -0.78 -17.45
C ARG A 234 16.05 -1.12 -18.26
#